data_0e2e3a3ec8e2963b16a64636db368ff4
#
_entry.id   0e2e3a3ec8e2963b16a64636db368ff4
#
_cell.length_a   1.000
_cell.length_b   1.000
_cell.length_c   1.000
_cell.angle_alpha   90.00
_cell.angle_beta   90.00
_cell.angle_gamma   90.00
#
_symmetry.space_group_name_H-M   'P 1'
#
loop_
_entity.id
_entity.type
_entity.pdbx_description
1 polymer ?
#
loop_
_entity_poly.entity_id
_entity_poly.type
_entity_poly.pdbx_seq_one_letter_code
_entity_poly.pdbx_strand_id
1 'polypeptide(L)'
;MKRLVFPPLAWLVLFLVVPTAIVAVQAFSLDGLKQFNGDTLRLLVKSTWISLQVTVLCLVIGYPVAAFIAGCSPRWRRVLLLLVVVPLWTNVIVRTYSQIFLLRPLGWYLAMPGVIAGLVHGYLPFMILPLYVSLEKVPRRLLEAAQDLGASPARAFWSVTVPLTLPGIAAGCILVFIPVLGSFAVPELLGGREAVMFGSQVNYWFMTGRNAAAGSALTLILVALTLALTGLYYRLRKTEGLV
;
A
#
# COMPACT_ATOMS: atom_id res chain seq x y z
N MET A 1 34.78 2.66 11.85
CA MET A 1 33.40 2.69 11.30
C MET A 1 32.79 1.30 11.10
N LYS A 2 33.49 0.27 10.57
CA LYS A 2 32.93 -1.08 10.35
C LYS A 2 32.43 -1.79 11.63
N ARG A 3 33.09 -1.60 12.79
CA ARG A 3 32.66 -2.21 14.05
C ARG A 3 31.38 -1.64 14.67
N LEU A 4 31.02 -0.39 14.36
CA LEU A 4 29.80 0.26 14.83
C LEU A 4 28.55 -0.18 14.02
N VAL A 5 28.74 -0.65 12.79
CA VAL A 5 27.65 -1.13 11.93
C VAL A 5 27.27 -2.58 12.21
N PHE A 6 28.19 -3.35 12.82
CA PHE A 6 27.98 -4.78 13.08
C PHE A 6 26.80 -5.08 14.03
N PRO A 7 26.64 -4.42 15.21
CA PRO A 7 25.54 -4.74 16.11
C PRO A 7 24.14 -4.49 15.48
N PRO A 8 23.85 -3.35 14.85
CA PRO A 8 22.54 -3.13 14.21
C PRO A 8 22.31 -4.07 13.01
N LEU A 9 23.36 -4.43 12.26
CA LEU A 9 23.25 -5.39 11.17
C LEU A 9 22.96 -6.80 11.69
N ALA A 10 23.66 -7.25 12.74
CA ALA A 10 23.42 -8.54 13.38
C ALA A 10 21.99 -8.63 13.96
N TRP A 11 21.52 -7.56 14.58
CA TRP A 11 20.16 -7.45 15.08
C TRP A 11 19.15 -7.59 13.94
N LEU A 12 19.31 -6.85 12.85
CA LEU A 12 18.43 -6.88 11.68
C LEU A 12 18.41 -8.27 11.04
N VAL A 13 19.57 -8.91 10.87
CA VAL A 13 19.68 -10.29 10.35
C VAL A 13 18.96 -11.26 11.29
N LEU A 14 19.19 -11.19 12.59
CA LEU A 14 18.58 -12.10 13.56
C LEU A 14 17.05 -11.98 13.56
N PHE A 15 16.50 -10.76 13.62
CA PHE A 15 15.06 -10.53 13.74
C PHE A 15 14.29 -10.54 12.40
N LEU A 16 14.96 -10.46 11.27
CA LEU A 16 14.34 -10.57 9.96
C LEU A 16 14.54 -11.97 9.37
N VAL A 17 15.78 -12.44 9.31
CA VAL A 17 16.12 -13.67 8.59
C VAL A 17 15.67 -14.91 9.35
N VAL A 18 15.87 -14.96 10.67
CA VAL A 18 15.51 -16.14 11.47
C VAL A 18 14.00 -16.41 11.45
N PRO A 19 13.10 -15.45 11.74
CA PRO A 19 11.65 -15.70 11.63
C PRO A 19 11.23 -16.06 10.21
N THR A 20 11.79 -15.40 9.19
CA THR A 20 11.47 -15.70 7.79
C THR A 20 11.92 -17.11 7.41
N ALA A 21 13.07 -17.55 7.88
CA ALA A 21 13.55 -18.92 7.65
C ALA A 21 12.67 -19.97 8.35
N ILE A 22 12.22 -19.70 9.57
CA ILE A 22 11.27 -20.57 10.29
C ILE A 22 9.96 -20.70 9.50
N VAL A 23 9.39 -19.58 9.05
CA VAL A 23 8.20 -19.57 8.22
C VAL A 23 8.41 -20.36 6.92
N ALA A 24 9.56 -20.19 6.26
CA ALA A 24 9.89 -20.93 5.05
C ALA A 24 9.97 -22.44 5.30
N VAL A 25 10.65 -22.88 6.36
CA VAL A 25 10.74 -24.31 6.71
C VAL A 25 9.36 -24.90 7.01
N GLN A 26 8.51 -24.21 7.77
CA GLN A 26 7.17 -24.67 8.08
C GLN A 26 6.25 -24.71 6.84
N ALA A 27 6.41 -23.78 5.90
CA ALA A 27 5.64 -23.73 4.68
C ALA A 27 5.85 -24.96 3.77
N PHE A 28 7.05 -25.54 3.78
CA PHE A 28 7.38 -26.76 3.02
C PHE A 28 7.04 -28.07 3.74
N SER A 29 6.35 -28.02 4.89
CA SER A 29 5.77 -29.21 5.52
C SER A 29 4.60 -29.76 4.70
N LEU A 30 4.22 -31.03 4.95
CA LEU A 30 3.09 -31.69 4.25
C LEU A 30 1.79 -30.89 4.33
N ASP A 31 1.48 -30.31 5.49
CA ASP A 31 0.28 -29.51 5.69
C ASP A 31 0.37 -28.13 5.06
N GLY A 32 1.58 -27.55 4.99
CA GLY A 32 1.83 -26.32 4.25
C GLY A 32 1.65 -26.53 2.75
N LEU A 33 2.19 -27.61 2.19
CA LEU A 33 2.08 -27.91 0.76
C LEU A 33 0.63 -28.10 0.29
N LYS A 34 -0.27 -28.60 1.14
CA LYS A 34 -1.71 -28.72 0.84
C LYS A 34 -2.38 -27.36 0.58
N GLN A 35 -1.80 -26.26 1.07
CA GLN A 35 -2.33 -24.92 0.86
C GLN A 35 -2.06 -24.37 -0.54
N PHE A 36 -1.14 -24.97 -1.31
CA PHE A 36 -0.89 -24.60 -2.70
C PHE A 36 -1.97 -25.21 -3.62
N ASN A 37 -3.22 -24.79 -3.45
CA ASN A 37 -4.39 -25.28 -4.16
C ASN A 37 -5.10 -24.16 -4.94
N GLY A 38 -6.10 -24.55 -5.75
CA GLY A 38 -6.86 -23.62 -6.59
C GLY A 38 -7.64 -22.57 -5.79
N ASP A 39 -8.09 -22.89 -4.58
CA ASP A 39 -8.85 -21.95 -3.74
C ASP A 39 -7.94 -20.85 -3.18
N THR A 40 -6.73 -21.21 -2.79
CA THR A 40 -5.70 -20.24 -2.40
C THR A 40 -5.35 -19.29 -3.54
N LEU A 41 -5.23 -19.82 -4.77
CA LEU A 41 -4.97 -18.99 -5.94
C LEU A 41 -6.13 -18.04 -6.24
N ARG A 42 -7.37 -18.51 -6.17
CA ARG A 42 -8.57 -17.65 -6.33
C ARG A 42 -8.62 -16.55 -5.28
N LEU A 43 -8.31 -16.87 -4.03
CA LEU A 43 -8.26 -15.89 -2.95
C LEU A 43 -7.15 -14.85 -3.17
N LEU A 44 -5.98 -15.28 -3.65
CA LEU A 44 -4.88 -14.40 -4.00
C LEU A 44 -5.26 -13.43 -5.12
N VAL A 45 -5.88 -13.94 -6.19
CA VAL A 45 -6.36 -13.12 -7.32
C VAL A 45 -7.42 -12.12 -6.85
N LYS A 46 -8.40 -12.56 -6.05
CA LYS A 46 -9.42 -11.68 -5.45
C LYS A 46 -8.78 -10.56 -4.63
N SER A 47 -7.85 -10.91 -3.74
CA SER A 47 -7.18 -9.94 -2.88
C SER A 47 -6.30 -8.96 -3.66
N THR A 48 -5.62 -9.45 -4.69
CA THR A 48 -4.86 -8.62 -5.64
C THR A 48 -5.77 -7.62 -6.35
N TRP A 49 -6.94 -8.06 -6.80
CA TRP A 49 -7.93 -7.20 -7.46
C TRP A 49 -8.46 -6.11 -6.51
N ILE A 50 -8.80 -6.47 -5.27
CA ILE A 50 -9.24 -5.49 -4.26
C ILE A 50 -8.11 -4.50 -3.97
N SER A 51 -6.87 -4.98 -3.80
CA SER A 51 -5.72 -4.13 -3.55
C SER A 51 -5.45 -3.15 -4.71
N LEU A 52 -5.64 -3.60 -5.94
CA LEU A 52 -5.54 -2.75 -7.13
C LEU A 52 -6.62 -1.67 -7.13
N GLN A 53 -7.88 -2.03 -6.86
CA GLN A 53 -8.98 -1.06 -6.76
C GLN A 53 -8.71 0.00 -5.70
N VAL A 54 -8.28 -0.41 -4.49
CA VAL A 54 -7.93 0.52 -3.41
C VAL A 54 -6.77 1.43 -3.82
N THR A 55 -5.74 0.88 -4.47
CA THR A 55 -4.58 1.65 -4.94
C THR A 55 -4.97 2.69 -5.98
N VAL A 56 -5.79 2.31 -6.96
CA VAL A 56 -6.31 3.23 -7.98
C VAL A 56 -7.17 4.32 -7.36
N LEU A 57 -8.05 3.99 -6.44
CA LEU A 57 -8.88 4.97 -5.74
C LEU A 57 -8.01 5.93 -4.90
N CYS A 58 -7.01 5.41 -4.17
CA CYS A 58 -6.06 6.24 -3.45
C CYS A 58 -5.28 7.17 -4.38
N LEU A 59 -4.91 6.71 -5.59
CA LEU A 59 -4.22 7.53 -6.57
C LEU A 59 -5.14 8.64 -7.13
N VAL A 60 -6.36 8.29 -7.53
CA VAL A 60 -7.35 9.23 -8.09
C VAL A 60 -7.71 10.32 -7.08
N ILE A 61 -7.87 9.98 -5.80
CA ILE A 61 -8.17 10.93 -4.74
C ILE A 61 -6.90 11.63 -4.27
N GLY A 62 -5.82 10.90 -4.08
CA GLY A 62 -4.57 11.39 -3.49
C GLY A 62 -3.81 12.35 -4.41
N TYR A 63 -3.84 12.14 -5.73
CA TYR A 63 -3.11 12.99 -6.67
C TYR A 63 -3.63 14.44 -6.68
N PRO A 64 -4.94 14.72 -6.83
CA PRO A 64 -5.47 16.08 -6.70
C PRO A 64 -5.18 16.72 -5.34
N VAL A 65 -5.30 15.97 -4.25
CA VAL A 65 -5.00 16.45 -2.90
C VAL A 65 -3.53 16.82 -2.77
N ALA A 66 -2.61 15.96 -3.22
CA ALA A 66 -1.17 16.22 -3.20
C ALA A 66 -0.81 17.44 -4.07
N ALA A 67 -1.41 17.57 -5.26
CA ALA A 67 -1.21 18.71 -6.15
C ALA A 67 -1.71 20.02 -5.52
N PHE A 68 -2.87 19.99 -4.88
CA PHE A 68 -3.40 21.13 -4.13
C PHE A 68 -2.44 21.55 -3.00
N ILE A 69 -1.96 20.60 -2.20
CA ILE A 69 -1.01 20.86 -1.10
C ILE A 69 0.30 21.47 -1.65
N ALA A 70 0.83 20.95 -2.76
CA ALA A 70 2.04 21.43 -3.38
C ALA A 70 1.90 22.89 -3.89
N GLY A 71 0.69 23.28 -4.33
CA GLY A 71 0.37 24.64 -4.75
C GLY A 71 0.16 25.65 -3.62
N CYS A 72 -0.05 25.20 -2.37
CA CYS A 72 -0.32 26.06 -1.24
C CYS A 72 0.91 26.85 -0.74
N SER A 73 0.65 27.97 -0.03
CA SER A 73 1.68 28.71 0.67
C SER A 73 2.37 27.86 1.76
N PRO A 74 3.64 28.17 2.15
CA PRO A 74 4.40 27.34 3.10
C PRO A 74 3.73 27.12 4.46
N ARG A 75 2.88 28.04 4.91
CA ARG A 75 2.13 27.92 6.17
C ARG A 75 1.00 26.89 6.04
N TRP A 76 0.15 27.04 5.03
CA TRP A 76 -0.95 26.11 4.76
C TRP A 76 -0.48 24.72 4.37
N ARG A 77 0.59 24.62 3.63
CA ARG A 77 1.23 23.36 3.26
C ARG A 77 1.59 22.53 4.50
N ARG A 78 2.23 23.14 5.49
CA ARG A 78 2.57 22.44 6.76
C ARG A 78 1.34 21.94 7.50
N VAL A 79 0.28 22.77 7.59
CA VAL A 79 -0.97 22.40 8.27
C VAL A 79 -1.67 21.25 7.53
N LEU A 80 -1.77 21.34 6.21
CA LEU A 80 -2.42 20.30 5.40
C LEU A 80 -1.66 18.97 5.45
N LEU A 81 -0.32 18.98 5.38
CA LEU A 81 0.48 17.78 5.56
C LEU A 81 0.31 17.18 6.95
N LEU A 82 0.26 18.01 8.00
CA LEU A 82 -0.03 17.53 9.34
C LEU A 82 -1.40 16.85 9.41
N LEU A 83 -2.44 17.44 8.82
CA LEU A 83 -3.78 16.86 8.76
C LEU A 83 -3.83 15.54 8.01
N VAL A 84 -3.02 15.37 6.97
CA VAL A 84 -2.86 14.09 6.26
C VAL A 84 -2.21 13.03 7.15
N VAL A 85 -1.25 13.42 7.99
CA VAL A 85 -0.48 12.48 8.84
C VAL A 85 -1.21 12.13 10.13
N VAL A 86 -2.00 13.06 10.71
CA VAL A 86 -2.73 12.85 11.98
C VAL A 86 -3.50 11.53 12.06
N PRO A 87 -4.25 11.10 11.02
CA PRO A 87 -4.93 9.81 11.04
C PRO A 87 -4.01 8.59 11.22
N LEU A 88 -2.72 8.69 10.85
CA LEU A 88 -1.76 7.60 11.02
C LEU A 88 -1.38 7.35 12.48
N TRP A 89 -1.56 8.35 13.35
CA TRP A 89 -1.28 8.21 14.79
C TRP A 89 -2.39 7.49 15.54
N THR A 90 -3.55 7.31 14.92
CA THR A 90 -4.65 6.56 15.52
C THR A 90 -4.50 5.06 15.28
N ASN A 91 -4.88 4.25 16.27
CA ASN A 91 -4.89 2.81 16.11
C ASN A 91 -5.87 2.39 15.00
N VAL A 92 -5.44 1.47 14.12
CA VAL A 92 -6.25 1.00 12.99
C VAL A 92 -7.58 0.39 13.43
N ILE A 93 -7.59 -0.35 14.53
CA ILE A 93 -8.80 -1.01 15.04
C ILE A 93 -9.82 0.03 15.51
N VAL A 94 -9.39 0.98 16.34
CA VAL A 94 -10.26 2.07 16.86
C VAL A 94 -10.84 2.87 15.68
N ARG A 95 -10.00 3.22 14.70
CA ARG A 95 -10.43 3.93 13.49
C ARG A 95 -11.45 3.13 12.69
N THR A 96 -11.24 1.82 12.54
CA THR A 96 -12.16 0.95 11.80
C THR A 96 -13.50 0.81 12.52
N TYR A 97 -13.51 0.68 13.84
CA TYR A 97 -14.76 0.71 14.61
C TYR A 97 -15.52 2.03 14.44
N SER A 98 -14.83 3.16 14.43
CA SER A 98 -15.47 4.46 14.18
C SER A 98 -16.09 4.53 12.78
N GLN A 99 -15.48 3.89 11.79
CA GLN A 99 -16.03 3.82 10.42
C GLN A 99 -17.33 3.02 10.35
N ILE A 100 -17.56 2.03 11.22
CA ILE A 100 -18.82 1.27 11.28
C ILE A 100 -20.02 2.22 11.48
N PHE A 101 -19.90 3.21 12.35
CA PHE A 101 -20.97 4.20 12.60
C PHE A 101 -21.29 5.02 11.36
N LEU A 102 -20.30 5.33 10.52
CA LEU A 102 -20.49 6.09 9.29
C LEU A 102 -21.01 5.22 8.13
N LEU A 103 -20.58 3.98 8.05
CA LEU A 103 -20.88 3.09 6.93
C LEU A 103 -22.21 2.33 7.11
N ARG A 104 -22.65 2.14 8.35
CA ARG A 104 -23.89 1.42 8.67
C ARG A 104 -25.15 2.07 8.08
N PRO A 105 -25.39 3.39 8.21
CA PRO A 105 -26.55 4.04 7.62
C PRO A 105 -26.50 4.05 6.09
N LEU A 106 -25.32 3.90 5.45
CA LEU A 106 -25.16 3.81 4.01
C LEU A 106 -25.40 2.40 3.45
N GLY A 107 -25.64 1.41 4.31
CA GLY A 107 -25.74 0.01 3.91
C GLY A 107 -24.39 -0.62 3.46
N TRP A 108 -23.27 0.04 3.76
CA TRP A 108 -21.93 -0.42 3.35
C TRP A 108 -21.24 -1.27 4.43
N TYR A 109 -21.80 -1.33 5.62
CA TYR A 109 -21.31 -2.19 6.69
C TYR A 109 -21.59 -3.67 6.36
N LEU A 110 -20.61 -4.53 6.60
CA LEU A 110 -20.58 -5.96 6.22
C LEU A 110 -20.69 -6.18 4.68
N ALA A 111 -20.25 -5.21 3.90
CA ALA A 111 -20.25 -5.26 2.44
C ALA A 111 -18.91 -4.83 1.86
N MET A 112 -18.61 -5.27 0.63
CA MET A 112 -17.35 -4.95 -0.05
C MET A 112 -17.07 -3.44 -0.21
N PRO A 113 -18.07 -2.57 -0.52
CA PRO A 113 -17.85 -1.13 -0.58
C PRO A 113 -17.32 -0.54 0.73
N GLY A 114 -17.79 -1.04 1.88
CA GLY A 114 -17.31 -0.62 3.19
C GLY A 114 -15.85 -0.99 3.42
N VAL A 115 -15.44 -2.19 3.01
CA VAL A 115 -14.04 -2.61 3.08
C VAL A 115 -13.16 -1.71 2.23
N ILE A 116 -13.54 -1.46 0.98
CA ILE A 116 -12.79 -0.60 0.06
C ILE A 116 -12.70 0.82 0.64
N ALA A 117 -13.80 1.40 1.12
CA ALA A 117 -13.81 2.73 1.73
C ALA A 117 -12.91 2.79 2.98
N GLY A 118 -12.97 1.76 3.83
CA GLY A 118 -12.13 1.65 5.02
C GLY A 118 -10.64 1.55 4.71
N LEU A 119 -10.28 0.75 3.70
CA LEU A 119 -8.91 0.61 3.23
C LEU A 119 -8.41 1.90 2.57
N VAL A 120 -9.21 2.52 1.69
CA VAL A 120 -8.86 3.81 1.06
C VAL A 120 -8.59 4.87 2.13
N HIS A 121 -9.50 5.03 3.11
CA HIS A 121 -9.29 5.98 4.19
C HIS A 121 -7.98 5.71 4.96
N GLY A 122 -7.71 4.43 5.24
CA GLY A 122 -6.53 4.02 5.99
C GLY A 122 -5.21 4.24 5.27
N TYR A 123 -5.20 4.03 3.96
CA TYR A 123 -3.97 4.03 3.17
C TYR A 123 -3.78 5.31 2.31
N LEU A 124 -4.77 6.20 2.24
CA LEU A 124 -4.71 7.45 1.49
C LEU A 124 -3.47 8.31 1.84
N PRO A 125 -3.07 8.49 3.12
CA PRO A 125 -1.86 9.23 3.46
C PRO A 125 -0.59 8.66 2.84
N PHE A 126 -0.47 7.32 2.75
CA PHE A 126 0.68 6.65 2.13
C PHE A 126 0.78 6.89 0.62
N MET A 127 -0.33 7.26 -0.03
CA MET A 127 -0.34 7.71 -1.42
C MET A 127 0.00 9.20 -1.54
N ILE A 128 -0.62 10.04 -0.70
CA ILE A 128 -0.48 11.51 -0.78
C ILE A 128 0.97 11.95 -0.53
N LEU A 129 1.67 11.38 0.47
CA LEU A 129 3.00 11.83 0.86
C LEU A 129 4.05 11.69 -0.25
N PRO A 130 4.26 10.52 -0.90
CA PRO A 130 5.23 10.41 -1.99
C PRO A 130 4.81 11.21 -3.24
N LEU A 131 3.52 11.33 -3.52
CA LEU A 131 3.02 12.19 -4.58
C LEU A 131 3.36 13.65 -4.33
N TYR A 132 3.11 14.14 -3.12
CA TYR A 132 3.46 15.50 -2.71
C TYR A 132 4.95 15.76 -2.88
N VAL A 133 5.82 14.87 -2.38
CA VAL A 133 7.28 15.02 -2.49
C VAL A 133 7.75 15.08 -3.96
N SER A 134 7.11 14.33 -4.84
CA SER A 134 7.41 14.37 -6.27
C SER A 134 6.88 15.65 -6.93
N LEU A 135 5.67 16.06 -6.62
CA LEU A 135 5.04 17.27 -7.16
C LEU A 135 5.78 18.54 -6.72
N GLU A 136 6.27 18.59 -5.48
CA GLU A 136 7.06 19.72 -4.97
C GLU A 136 8.37 19.94 -5.73
N LYS A 137 8.93 18.87 -6.29
CA LYS A 137 10.17 18.93 -7.08
C LYS A 137 9.97 19.37 -8.53
N VAL A 138 8.74 19.43 -9.03
CA VAL A 138 8.46 19.85 -10.41
C VAL A 138 8.71 21.36 -10.55
N PRO A 139 9.69 21.78 -11.37
CA PRO A 139 9.99 23.20 -11.55
C PRO A 139 8.85 23.91 -12.29
N ARG A 140 8.29 24.97 -11.71
CA ARG A 140 7.23 25.78 -12.36
C ARG A 140 7.60 26.27 -13.74
N ARG A 141 8.88 26.59 -13.96
CA ARG A 141 9.43 27.02 -15.26
C ARG A 141 9.13 26.04 -16.40
N LEU A 142 9.07 24.74 -16.14
CA LEU A 142 8.75 23.74 -17.17
C LEU A 142 7.28 23.81 -17.60
N LEU A 143 6.38 24.12 -16.65
CA LEU A 143 4.96 24.31 -16.97
C LEU A 143 4.75 25.62 -17.73
N GLU A 144 5.40 26.70 -17.31
CA GLU A 144 5.37 28.01 -17.99
C GLU A 144 5.90 27.88 -19.42
N ALA A 145 7.05 27.25 -19.62
CA ALA A 145 7.62 27.02 -20.97
C ALA A 145 6.70 26.17 -21.86
N ALA A 146 6.02 25.16 -21.31
CA ALA A 146 5.05 24.37 -22.09
C ALA A 146 3.83 25.22 -22.51
N GLN A 147 3.37 26.13 -21.65
CA GLN A 147 2.27 27.05 -21.96
C GLN A 147 2.68 28.10 -22.97
N ASP A 148 3.91 28.64 -22.90
CA ASP A 148 4.46 29.57 -23.87
C ASP A 148 4.57 28.95 -25.27
N LEU A 149 4.78 27.63 -25.34
CA LEU A 149 4.71 26.83 -26.57
C LEU A 149 3.30 26.48 -27.01
N GLY A 150 2.27 27.06 -26.39
CA GLY A 150 0.84 26.87 -26.74
C GLY A 150 0.18 25.63 -26.13
N ALA A 151 0.78 24.97 -25.15
CA ALA A 151 0.12 23.87 -24.45
C ALA A 151 -0.99 24.41 -23.54
N SER A 152 -2.18 23.83 -23.60
CA SER A 152 -3.23 24.09 -22.62
C SER A 152 -2.80 23.58 -21.24
N PRO A 153 -3.34 24.11 -20.11
CA PRO A 153 -3.04 23.64 -18.77
C PRO A 153 -3.19 22.11 -18.59
N ALA A 154 -4.23 21.53 -19.20
CA ALA A 154 -4.43 20.09 -19.18
C ALA A 154 -3.34 19.34 -19.96
N ARG A 155 -2.90 19.86 -21.11
CA ARG A 155 -1.81 19.27 -21.89
C ARG A 155 -0.50 19.38 -21.14
N ALA A 156 -0.16 20.53 -20.53
CA ALA A 156 1.04 20.70 -19.70
C ALA A 156 1.03 19.74 -18.50
N PHE A 157 -0.13 19.52 -17.87
CA PHE A 157 -0.28 18.56 -16.79
C PHE A 157 0.08 17.13 -17.25
N TRP A 158 -0.51 16.63 -18.31
CA TRP A 158 -0.28 15.25 -18.78
C TRP A 158 1.09 15.05 -19.42
N SER A 159 1.64 16.05 -20.12
CA SER A 159 2.92 15.93 -20.84
C SER A 159 4.15 16.30 -20.01
N VAL A 160 3.98 17.09 -18.94
CA VAL A 160 5.11 17.54 -18.10
C VAL A 160 4.97 17.05 -16.67
N THR A 161 3.84 17.38 -16.00
CA THR A 161 3.71 17.09 -14.57
C THR A 161 3.62 15.59 -14.29
N VAL A 162 2.74 14.86 -14.98
CA VAL A 162 2.57 13.42 -14.75
C VAL A 162 3.85 12.64 -15.01
N PRO A 163 4.57 12.78 -16.13
CA PRO A 163 5.84 12.09 -16.35
C PRO A 163 6.90 12.38 -15.28
N LEU A 164 7.05 13.63 -14.86
CA LEU A 164 8.01 14.02 -13.83
C LEU A 164 7.64 13.49 -12.43
N THR A 165 6.37 13.19 -12.21
CA THR A 165 5.87 12.63 -10.93
C THR A 165 5.71 11.11 -10.94
N LEU A 166 6.00 10.41 -12.04
CA LEU A 166 5.96 8.94 -12.13
C LEU A 166 6.69 8.23 -10.98
N PRO A 167 7.90 8.66 -10.55
CA PRO A 167 8.56 8.03 -9.40
C PRO A 167 7.75 8.12 -8.10
N GLY A 168 7.04 9.24 -7.88
CA GLY A 168 6.14 9.41 -6.73
C GLY A 168 4.87 8.58 -6.84
N ILE A 169 4.28 8.51 -8.04
CA ILE A 169 3.12 7.66 -8.34
C ILE A 169 3.47 6.20 -8.04
N ALA A 170 4.58 5.71 -8.59
CA ALA A 170 5.01 4.33 -8.40
C ALA A 170 5.33 4.01 -6.92
N ALA A 171 6.01 4.92 -6.22
CA ALA A 171 6.27 4.77 -4.78
C ALA A 171 4.97 4.73 -3.96
N GLY A 172 4.03 5.63 -4.23
CA GLY A 172 2.72 5.65 -3.58
C GLY A 172 1.91 4.38 -3.85
N CYS A 173 1.89 3.91 -5.10
CA CYS A 173 1.21 2.67 -5.46
C CYS A 173 1.75 1.47 -4.69
N ILE A 174 3.07 1.34 -4.54
CA ILE A 174 3.68 0.24 -3.79
C ILE A 174 3.37 0.36 -2.29
N LEU A 175 3.47 1.56 -1.73
CA LEU A 175 3.20 1.82 -0.31
C LEU A 175 1.73 1.60 0.06
N VAL A 176 0.81 1.62 -0.90
CA VAL A 176 -0.60 1.29 -0.70
C VAL A 176 -0.87 -0.17 -1.03
N PHE A 177 -0.47 -0.65 -2.20
CA PHE A 177 -0.83 -1.97 -2.71
C PHE A 177 -0.36 -3.11 -1.79
N ILE A 178 0.93 -3.08 -1.38
CA ILE A 178 1.53 -4.17 -0.59
C ILE A 178 0.85 -4.33 0.77
N PRO A 179 0.68 -3.27 1.60
CA PRO A 179 0.01 -3.42 2.88
C PRO A 179 -1.49 -3.73 2.76
N VAL A 180 -2.17 -3.24 1.72
CA VAL A 180 -3.58 -3.58 1.48
C VAL A 180 -3.73 -5.07 1.19
N LEU A 181 -2.83 -5.65 0.40
CA LEU A 181 -2.85 -7.09 0.08
C LEU A 181 -2.72 -7.97 1.32
N GLY A 182 -1.90 -7.55 2.30
CA GLY A 182 -1.73 -8.21 3.60
C GLY A 182 -2.73 -7.77 4.68
N SER A 183 -3.66 -6.87 4.37
CA SER A 183 -4.62 -6.36 5.37
C SER A 183 -5.59 -7.45 5.82
N PHE A 184 -5.83 -7.50 7.13
CA PHE A 184 -6.80 -8.44 7.74
C PHE A 184 -7.82 -7.71 8.62
N ALA A 185 -7.41 -6.74 9.43
CA ALA A 185 -8.27 -6.11 10.43
C ALA A 185 -9.47 -5.36 9.80
N VAL A 186 -9.24 -4.60 8.72
CA VAL A 186 -10.31 -3.85 8.05
C VAL A 186 -11.29 -4.77 7.34
N PRO A 187 -10.87 -5.79 6.55
CA PRO A 187 -11.77 -6.76 5.96
C PRO A 187 -12.60 -7.54 6.99
N GLU A 188 -12.00 -7.96 8.11
CA GLU A 188 -12.68 -8.71 9.16
C GLU A 188 -13.75 -7.88 9.87
N LEU A 189 -13.48 -6.60 10.13
CA LEU A 189 -14.39 -5.72 10.86
C LEU A 189 -15.49 -5.11 9.99
N LEU A 190 -15.20 -4.78 8.73
CA LEU A 190 -16.14 -4.07 7.84
C LEU A 190 -16.80 -4.95 6.80
N GLY A 191 -16.23 -6.12 6.47
CA GLY A 191 -16.57 -6.84 5.26
C GLY A 191 -17.42 -8.10 5.42
N GLY A 192 -17.59 -8.60 6.63
CA GLY A 192 -18.33 -9.84 6.85
C GLY A 192 -17.72 -11.05 6.11
N ARG A 193 -18.56 -12.07 5.84
CA ARG A 193 -18.11 -13.35 5.24
C ARG A 193 -17.59 -13.24 3.81
N GLU A 194 -18.10 -12.31 3.03
CA GLU A 194 -17.72 -12.18 1.61
C GLU A 194 -16.42 -11.43 1.39
N ALA A 195 -15.94 -10.70 2.37
CA ALA A 195 -14.77 -9.85 2.28
C ALA A 195 -13.47 -10.49 2.77
N VAL A 196 -13.43 -11.82 2.87
CA VAL A 196 -12.20 -12.53 3.21
C VAL A 196 -11.13 -12.19 2.17
N MET A 197 -10.00 -11.66 2.67
CA MET A 197 -8.81 -11.35 1.91
C MET A 197 -7.67 -12.30 2.28
N PHE A 198 -6.61 -12.28 1.50
CA PHE A 198 -5.46 -13.17 1.70
C PHE A 198 -4.82 -12.97 3.07
N GLY A 199 -4.67 -11.71 3.53
CA GLY A 199 -4.21 -11.41 4.89
C GLY A 199 -5.12 -11.94 6.00
N SER A 200 -6.44 -11.90 5.81
CA SER A 200 -7.41 -12.50 6.76
C SER A 200 -7.24 -14.01 6.85
N GLN A 201 -6.99 -14.70 5.74
CA GLN A 201 -6.76 -16.14 5.72
C GLN A 201 -5.46 -16.53 6.43
N VAL A 202 -4.39 -15.73 6.27
CA VAL A 202 -3.14 -15.90 7.03
C VAL A 202 -3.43 -15.77 8.53
N ASN A 203 -4.10 -14.68 8.94
CA ASN A 203 -4.49 -14.45 10.33
C ASN A 203 -5.33 -15.60 10.90
N TYR A 204 -6.32 -16.09 10.15
CA TYR A 204 -7.16 -17.21 10.55
C TYR A 204 -6.33 -18.46 10.87
N TRP A 205 -5.39 -18.86 10.01
CA TRP A 205 -4.60 -20.07 10.24
C TRP A 205 -3.67 -19.97 11.44
N PHE A 206 -3.09 -18.80 11.71
CA PHE A 206 -2.26 -18.63 12.91
C PHE A 206 -3.07 -18.53 14.19
N MET A 207 -4.17 -17.78 14.20
CA MET A 207 -4.91 -17.46 15.44
C MET A 207 -6.02 -18.46 15.75
N THR A 208 -6.84 -18.82 14.76
CA THR A 208 -8.04 -19.65 14.96
C THR A 208 -7.80 -21.09 14.56
N GLY A 209 -7.27 -21.32 13.38
CA GLY A 209 -6.98 -22.65 12.84
C GLY A 209 -5.82 -23.36 13.52
N ARG A 210 -4.99 -22.62 14.26
CA ARG A 210 -3.81 -23.12 15.00
C ARG A 210 -2.93 -24.06 14.17
N ASN A 211 -2.88 -23.84 12.88
CA ASN A 211 -2.03 -24.55 11.94
C ASN A 211 -0.95 -23.62 11.40
N ALA A 212 0.18 -23.57 12.10
CA ALA A 212 1.30 -22.72 11.75
C ALA A 212 1.89 -23.05 10.37
N ALA A 213 1.84 -24.31 9.93
CA ALA A 213 2.32 -24.73 8.65
C ALA A 213 1.49 -24.12 7.50
N ALA A 214 0.15 -24.19 7.62
CA ALA A 214 -0.77 -23.57 6.67
C ALA A 214 -0.63 -22.05 6.62
N GLY A 215 -0.57 -21.39 7.79
CA GLY A 215 -0.33 -19.95 7.88
C GLY A 215 1.01 -19.54 7.26
N SER A 216 2.06 -20.32 7.51
CA SER A 216 3.40 -20.10 6.95
C SER A 216 3.44 -20.24 5.44
N ALA A 217 2.74 -21.22 4.86
CA ALA A 217 2.67 -21.38 3.40
C ALA A 217 2.04 -20.17 2.72
N LEU A 218 0.91 -19.68 3.25
CA LEU A 218 0.26 -18.46 2.74
C LEU A 218 1.15 -17.23 2.93
N THR A 219 1.82 -17.10 4.08
CA THR A 219 2.76 -16.00 4.33
C THR A 219 3.91 -16.02 3.33
N LEU A 220 4.45 -17.19 2.99
CA LEU A 220 5.53 -17.32 2.01
C LEU A 220 5.09 -16.85 0.62
N ILE A 221 3.87 -17.20 0.19
CA ILE A 221 3.28 -16.70 -1.08
C ILE A 221 3.23 -15.16 -1.07
N LEU A 222 2.74 -14.58 0.03
CA LEU A 222 2.64 -13.13 0.18
C LEU A 222 4.01 -12.45 0.11
N VAL A 223 4.98 -12.98 0.85
CA VAL A 223 6.38 -12.49 0.85
C VAL A 223 7.00 -12.60 -0.54
N ALA A 224 6.84 -13.72 -1.23
CA ALA A 224 7.36 -13.91 -2.58
C ALA A 224 6.75 -12.89 -3.56
N LEU A 225 5.43 -12.67 -3.50
CA LEU A 225 4.73 -11.70 -4.34
C LEU A 225 5.20 -10.26 -4.05
N THR A 226 5.32 -9.88 -2.78
CA THR A 226 5.78 -8.53 -2.40
C THR A 226 7.21 -8.27 -2.81
N LEU A 227 8.11 -9.27 -2.65
CA LEU A 227 9.49 -9.18 -3.13
C LEU A 227 9.58 -9.09 -4.65
N ALA A 228 8.76 -9.86 -5.38
CA ALA A 228 8.71 -9.81 -6.84
C ALA A 228 8.25 -8.42 -7.33
N LEU A 229 7.19 -7.85 -6.74
CA LEU A 229 6.69 -6.53 -7.09
C LEU A 229 7.70 -5.43 -6.76
N THR A 230 8.33 -5.51 -5.59
CA THR A 230 9.37 -4.56 -5.18
C THR A 230 10.60 -4.66 -6.09
N GLY A 231 11.03 -5.88 -6.42
CA GLY A 231 12.13 -6.13 -7.34
C GLY A 231 11.85 -5.62 -8.75
N LEU A 232 10.63 -5.82 -9.26
CA LEU A 232 10.18 -5.29 -10.55
C LEU A 232 10.24 -3.75 -10.56
N TYR A 233 9.75 -3.10 -9.50
CA TYR A 233 9.83 -1.65 -9.34
C TYR A 233 11.27 -1.13 -9.42
N TYR A 234 12.20 -1.76 -8.68
CA TYR A 234 13.61 -1.34 -8.72
C TYR A 234 14.26 -1.56 -10.08
N ARG A 235 13.90 -2.61 -10.80
CA ARG A 235 14.38 -2.84 -12.18
C ARG A 235 13.90 -1.76 -13.14
N LEU A 236 12.61 -1.42 -13.09
CA LEU A 236 12.04 -0.37 -13.94
C LEU A 236 12.68 0.99 -13.66
N ARG A 237 12.88 1.33 -12.39
CA ARG A 237 13.52 2.58 -12.00
C ARG A 237 14.99 2.69 -12.44
N LYS A 238 15.73 1.58 -12.45
CA LYS A 238 17.13 1.55 -12.87
C LYS A 238 17.30 1.84 -14.37
N THR A 239 16.32 1.46 -15.17
CA THR A 239 16.29 1.76 -16.62
C THR A 239 16.00 3.24 -16.91
N GLU A 240 15.27 3.94 -16.04
CA GLU A 240 15.00 5.39 -16.21
C GLU A 240 16.17 6.29 -15.74
N GLY A 241 17.06 5.78 -14.90
CA GLY A 241 18.25 6.51 -14.40
C GLY A 241 19.47 6.45 -15.31
N LEU A 242 19.36 5.90 -16.51
CA LEU A 242 20.43 5.79 -17.52
C LEU A 242 20.23 6.73 -18.74
N VAL A 243 19.28 7.68 -18.65
CA VAL A 243 19.09 8.76 -19.65
C VAL A 243 19.39 10.11 -19.03
#